data_3e8dd9451da5b8bc817808678302a378
#
_entry.id   3e8dd9451da5b8bc817808678302a378
#
_cell.length_a   1.000
_cell.length_b   1.000
_cell.length_c   1.000
_cell.angle_alpha   90.00
_cell.angle_beta   90.00
_cell.angle_gamma   90.00
#
_symmetry.space_group_name_H-M   'P 1'
#
loop_
_entity.id
_entity.type
_entity.pdbx_description
1 polymer ?
#
loop_
_entity_poly.entity_id
_entity_poly.type
_entity_poly.pdbx_seq_one_letter_code
_entity_poly.pdbx_strand_id
1 'polypeptide(L)'
;MDFGSIIAEDELKAIKRPIIAVVDVTSQAYGRREEAFGIHQSLASAASGYALARMAGHPVIAFIVAKAMSGAFLAHGYQANRLIALDDPKVLIHAMGKQAAARITLRSVEDLDKFAATVPPMAY
;
A
#
# COMPACT_ATOMS: atom_id res chain seq x y z
N MET A 1 13.99 3.80 5.38
CA MET A 1 14.18 2.78 6.46
C MET A 1 15.06 1.68 5.88
N ASP A 2 16.10 1.32 6.57
CA ASP A 2 17.00 0.25 6.13
C ASP A 2 16.59 -1.08 6.78
N PHE A 3 15.80 -1.87 6.05
CA PHE A 3 15.38 -3.19 6.52
C PHE A 3 16.57 -4.15 6.67
N GLY A 4 17.62 -3.98 5.86
CA GLY A 4 18.81 -4.83 5.92
C GLY A 4 19.52 -4.74 7.27
N SER A 5 19.70 -3.53 7.80
CA SER A 5 20.28 -3.32 9.13
C SER A 5 19.43 -3.95 10.24
N ILE A 6 18.10 -3.79 10.18
CA ILE A 6 17.20 -4.37 11.19
C ILE A 6 17.27 -5.90 11.16
N ILE A 7 17.27 -6.50 9.97
CA ILE A 7 17.35 -7.95 9.80
C ILE A 7 18.68 -8.47 10.36
N ALA A 8 19.79 -7.84 10.02
CA ALA A 8 21.12 -8.23 10.48
C ALA A 8 21.27 -8.12 12.02
N GLU A 9 20.80 -7.01 12.62
CA GLU A 9 20.85 -6.82 14.07
C GLU A 9 20.01 -7.83 14.85
N ASP A 10 18.94 -8.32 14.26
CA ASP A 10 18.02 -9.25 14.90
C ASP A 10 18.23 -10.71 14.47
N GLU A 11 19.23 -11.00 13.64
CA GLU A 11 19.42 -12.33 13.05
C GLU A 11 19.43 -13.46 14.09
N LEU A 12 20.15 -13.27 15.18
CA LEU A 12 20.29 -14.27 16.25
C LEU A 12 19.26 -14.14 17.38
N LYS A 13 18.35 -13.15 17.30
CA LYS A 13 17.34 -12.96 18.35
C LYS A 13 16.19 -13.93 18.18
N ALA A 14 15.74 -14.53 19.29
CA ALA A 14 14.57 -15.41 19.30
C ALA A 14 13.27 -14.66 18.98
N ILE A 15 13.19 -13.39 19.39
CA ILE A 15 12.04 -12.52 19.12
C ILE A 15 12.51 -11.39 18.20
N LYS A 16 11.90 -11.30 17.03
CA LYS A 16 12.20 -10.26 16.04
C LYS A 16 11.38 -9.01 16.31
N ARG A 17 12.00 -7.84 16.13
CA ARG A 17 11.30 -6.56 16.27
C ARG A 17 10.15 -6.46 15.26
N PRO A 18 8.96 -6.00 15.65
CA PRO A 18 7.90 -5.72 14.71
C PRO A 18 8.24 -4.49 13.85
N ILE A 19 7.82 -4.53 12.61
CA ILE A 19 7.90 -3.40 11.68
C ILE A 19 6.50 -2.81 11.51
N ILE A 20 6.36 -1.53 11.80
CA ILE A 20 5.10 -0.82 11.65
C ILE A 20 5.20 0.08 10.41
N ALA A 21 4.38 -0.22 9.41
CA ALA A 21 4.21 0.61 8.22
C ALA A 21 3.04 1.57 8.46
N VAL A 22 3.33 2.85 8.67
CA VAL A 22 2.27 3.88 8.76
C VAL A 22 1.91 4.32 7.34
N VAL A 23 0.65 4.10 6.96
CA VAL A 23 0.18 4.27 5.59
C VAL A 23 -0.67 5.53 5.45
N ASP A 24 -0.17 6.49 4.71
CA ASP A 24 -0.90 7.60 4.09
C ASP A 24 -0.33 7.81 2.68
N VAL A 25 -0.90 7.09 1.71
CA VAL A 25 -0.37 6.99 0.35
C VAL A 25 -1.46 7.33 -0.65
N THR A 26 -1.33 8.48 -1.27
CA THR A 26 -2.31 8.96 -2.26
C THR A 26 -2.16 8.26 -3.62
N SER A 27 -0.95 7.90 -4.00
CA SER A 27 -0.55 7.18 -5.23
C SER A 27 0.97 7.19 -5.35
N GLN A 28 1.50 6.46 -6.31
CA GLN A 28 2.84 6.72 -6.84
C GLN A 28 2.81 7.98 -7.74
N ALA A 29 3.98 8.59 -7.95
CA ALA A 29 4.12 9.64 -8.93
C ALA A 29 3.81 9.13 -10.35
N TYR A 30 3.14 9.95 -11.15
CA TYR A 30 2.78 9.63 -12.52
C TYR A 30 3.56 10.53 -13.47
N GLY A 31 3.93 10.01 -14.61
CA GLY A 31 4.48 10.76 -15.69
C GLY A 31 5.60 10.03 -16.40
N ARG A 32 5.90 10.49 -17.62
CA ARG A 32 6.97 9.90 -18.42
C ARG A 32 8.34 10.05 -17.77
N ARG A 33 8.54 11.14 -17.02
CA ARG A 33 9.80 11.40 -16.32
C ARG A 33 10.00 10.41 -15.19
N GLU A 34 9.01 10.19 -14.36
CA GLU A 34 9.02 9.27 -13.23
C GLU A 34 9.23 7.84 -13.71
N GLU A 35 8.56 7.47 -14.80
CA GLU A 35 8.76 6.16 -15.44
C GLU A 35 10.18 6.01 -16.00
N ALA A 36 10.71 7.05 -16.66
CA ALA A 36 12.08 7.04 -17.20
C ALA A 36 13.14 6.95 -16.09
N PHE A 37 12.89 7.54 -14.93
CA PHE A 37 13.76 7.42 -13.75
C PHE A 37 13.55 6.15 -12.94
N GLY A 38 12.66 5.27 -13.38
CA GLY A 38 12.50 3.94 -12.78
C GLY A 38 11.66 3.90 -11.52
N ILE A 39 10.54 4.64 -11.45
CA ILE A 39 9.61 4.59 -10.31
C ILE A 39 9.19 3.15 -9.98
N HIS A 40 9.04 2.30 -10.99
CA HIS A 40 8.73 0.88 -10.83
C HIS A 40 9.81 0.11 -10.05
N GLN A 41 11.09 0.48 -10.21
CA GLN A 41 12.20 -0.12 -9.45
C GLN A 41 12.14 0.28 -7.98
N SER A 42 11.77 1.53 -7.69
CA SER A 42 11.59 2.01 -6.32
C SER A 42 10.43 1.28 -5.62
N LEU A 43 9.32 1.05 -6.33
CA LEU A 43 8.19 0.28 -5.83
C LEU A 43 8.56 -1.19 -5.61
N ALA A 44 9.28 -1.80 -6.55
CA ALA A 44 9.76 -3.17 -6.41
C ALA A 44 10.74 -3.33 -5.24
N SER A 45 11.63 -2.36 -5.04
CA SER A 45 12.56 -2.34 -3.91
C SER A 45 11.83 -2.25 -2.57
N ALA A 46 10.80 -1.40 -2.46
CA ALA A 46 9.99 -1.31 -1.27
C ALA A 46 9.26 -2.63 -0.96
N ALA A 47 8.62 -3.24 -1.96
CA ALA A 47 7.96 -4.53 -1.82
C ALA A 47 8.94 -5.63 -1.41
N SER A 48 10.12 -5.66 -2.02
CA SER A 48 11.19 -6.61 -1.70
C SER A 48 11.68 -6.45 -0.25
N GLY A 49 11.87 -5.22 0.21
CA GLY A 49 12.27 -4.96 1.60
C GLY A 49 11.29 -5.55 2.62
N TYR A 50 9.98 -5.37 2.41
CA TYR A 50 8.96 -5.98 3.25
C TYR A 50 8.96 -7.50 3.18
N ALA A 51 9.12 -8.05 1.98
CA ALA A 51 9.17 -9.50 1.78
C ALA A 51 10.36 -10.12 2.53
N LEU A 52 11.56 -9.54 2.40
CA LEU A 52 12.77 -9.98 3.09
C LEU A 52 12.60 -9.91 4.61
N ALA A 53 12.03 -8.83 5.14
CA ALA A 53 11.78 -8.69 6.57
C ALA A 53 10.84 -9.79 7.09
N ARG A 54 9.76 -10.09 6.38
CA ARG A 54 8.84 -11.19 6.73
C ARG A 54 9.53 -12.55 6.66
N MET A 55 10.33 -12.81 5.62
CA MET A 55 11.09 -14.05 5.48
C MET A 55 12.12 -14.23 6.62
N ALA A 56 12.68 -13.13 7.11
CA ALA A 56 13.57 -13.13 8.28
C ALA A 56 12.82 -13.24 9.62
N GLY A 57 11.49 -13.36 9.60
CA GLY A 57 10.66 -13.59 10.80
C GLY A 57 10.20 -12.31 11.50
N HIS A 58 10.41 -11.12 10.92
CA HIS A 58 9.88 -9.88 11.48
C HIS A 58 8.38 -9.76 11.23
N PRO A 59 7.54 -9.59 12.25
CA PRO A 59 6.14 -9.24 12.06
C PRO A 59 6.02 -7.88 11.39
N VAL A 60 5.25 -7.79 10.31
CA VAL A 60 4.98 -6.53 9.61
C VAL A 60 3.51 -6.20 9.76
N ILE A 61 3.22 -5.03 10.30
CA ILE A 61 1.87 -4.52 10.52
C ILE A 61 1.75 -3.20 9.78
N ALA A 62 0.77 -3.08 8.91
CA ALA A 62 0.42 -1.81 8.28
C ALA A 62 -0.71 -1.13 9.06
N PHE A 63 -0.49 0.12 9.40
CA PHE A 63 -1.47 0.97 10.07
C PHE A 63 -1.90 2.07 9.12
N ILE A 64 -3.11 1.93 8.57
CA ILE A 64 -3.67 2.86 7.58
C ILE A 64 -4.34 4.00 8.33
N VAL A 65 -3.73 5.18 8.24
CA VAL A 65 -4.16 6.38 8.99
C VAL A 65 -4.91 7.39 8.12
N ALA A 66 -4.78 7.26 6.79
CA ALA A 66 -5.49 8.11 5.83
C ALA A 66 -5.69 7.38 4.50
N LYS A 67 -5.00 7.75 3.44
CA LYS A 67 -5.16 7.15 2.11
C LYS A 67 -4.27 5.93 1.94
N ALA A 68 -4.79 4.91 1.29
CA ALA A 68 -4.08 3.70 0.89
C ALA A 68 -4.47 3.37 -0.56
N MET A 69 -3.80 4.01 -1.51
CA MET A 69 -4.25 4.02 -2.89
C MET A 69 -3.20 3.53 -3.86
N SER A 70 -3.66 2.82 -4.90
CA SER A 70 -2.91 2.47 -6.09
C SER A 70 -1.66 1.59 -5.84
N GLY A 71 -0.77 1.50 -6.82
CA GLY A 71 0.44 0.68 -6.76
C GLY A 71 1.40 1.04 -5.63
N ALA A 72 1.43 2.30 -5.21
CA ALA A 72 2.26 2.71 -4.09
C ALA A 72 1.80 2.07 -2.76
N PHE A 73 0.50 1.93 -2.53
CA PHE A 73 -0.01 1.19 -1.38
C PHE A 73 0.31 -0.30 -1.48
N LEU A 74 0.20 -0.90 -2.67
CA LEU A 74 0.56 -2.30 -2.89
C LEU A 74 2.02 -2.59 -2.53
N ALA A 75 2.92 -1.65 -2.82
CA ALA A 75 4.34 -1.77 -2.51
C ALA A 75 4.66 -1.45 -1.04
N HIS A 76 3.97 -0.49 -0.42
CA HIS A 76 4.29 0.02 0.92
C HIS A 76 3.49 -0.68 2.02
N GLY A 77 2.24 -0.65 2.09
CA GLY A 77 1.46 -1.17 3.22
C GLY A 77 0.89 -2.56 3.01
N TYR A 78 0.48 -2.87 1.78
CA TYR A 78 -0.21 -4.11 1.47
C TYR A 78 0.66 -5.37 1.64
N GLN A 79 1.98 -5.21 1.71
CA GLN A 79 2.92 -6.31 1.96
C GLN A 79 2.94 -6.78 3.43
N ALA A 80 2.18 -6.17 4.31
CA ALA A 80 2.14 -6.50 5.74
C ALA A 80 1.46 -7.84 6.03
N ASN A 81 1.80 -8.46 7.18
CA ASN A 81 1.11 -9.63 7.69
C ASN A 81 -0.30 -9.29 8.21
N ARG A 82 -0.49 -8.05 8.67
CA ARG A 82 -1.77 -7.52 9.17
C ARG A 82 -1.95 -6.09 8.71
N LEU A 83 -3.17 -5.77 8.30
CA LEU A 83 -3.61 -4.44 7.93
C LEU A 83 -4.62 -3.98 8.98
N ILE A 84 -4.38 -2.84 9.57
CA ILE A 84 -5.26 -2.20 10.53
C ILE A 84 -5.56 -0.80 9.99
N ALA A 85 -6.83 -0.45 9.86
CA ALA A 85 -7.24 0.86 9.42
C ALA A 85 -7.93 1.60 10.57
N LEU A 86 -7.74 2.92 10.64
CA LEU A 86 -8.55 3.77 11.51
C LEU A 86 -10.00 3.78 11.01
N ASP A 87 -10.94 3.76 11.93
CA ASP A 87 -12.35 4.01 11.65
C ASP A 87 -12.57 5.54 11.58
N ASP A 88 -12.17 6.11 10.46
CA ASP A 88 -12.23 7.55 10.18
C ASP A 88 -12.66 7.77 8.72
N PRO A 89 -13.56 8.73 8.43
CA PRO A 89 -14.01 9.02 7.07
C PRO A 89 -12.93 9.47 6.10
N LYS A 90 -11.75 9.86 6.59
CA LYS A 90 -10.58 10.22 5.77
C LYS A 90 -9.81 9.00 5.27
N VAL A 91 -10.03 7.83 5.88
CA VAL A 91 -9.38 6.60 5.45
C VAL A 91 -10.06 6.10 4.18
N LEU A 92 -9.28 6.05 3.11
CA LEU A 92 -9.73 5.61 1.78
C LEU A 92 -8.80 4.52 1.28
N ILE A 93 -9.35 3.34 1.04
CA ILE A 93 -8.59 2.18 0.53
C ILE A 93 -9.15 1.81 -0.84
N HIS A 94 -8.50 2.27 -1.90
CA HIS A 94 -8.95 2.08 -3.28
C HIS A 94 -7.80 1.77 -4.23
N ALA A 95 -8.10 0.99 -5.27
CA ALA A 95 -7.14 0.75 -6.35
C ALA A 95 -6.85 2.04 -7.12
N MET A 96 -7.85 2.91 -7.27
CA MET A 96 -7.72 4.21 -7.92
C MET A 96 -8.81 5.18 -7.44
N GLY A 97 -8.63 6.47 -7.73
CA GLY A 97 -9.65 7.47 -7.44
C GLY A 97 -10.91 7.28 -8.29
N LYS A 98 -12.08 7.62 -7.76
CA LYS A 98 -13.41 7.41 -8.36
C LYS A 98 -13.51 7.98 -9.79
N GLN A 99 -13.01 9.21 -10.03
CA GLN A 99 -13.02 9.80 -11.36
C GLN A 99 -12.12 9.06 -12.37
N ALA A 100 -10.98 8.53 -11.91
CA ALA A 100 -10.12 7.71 -12.73
C ALA A 100 -10.80 6.37 -13.08
N ALA A 101 -11.43 5.74 -12.10
CA ALA A 101 -12.21 4.53 -12.29
C ALA A 101 -13.36 4.73 -13.27
N ALA A 102 -14.12 5.82 -13.15
CA ALA A 102 -15.18 6.20 -14.08
C ALA A 102 -14.67 6.31 -15.52
N ARG A 103 -13.55 7.01 -15.69
CA ARG A 103 -12.92 7.20 -17.01
C ARG A 103 -12.44 5.89 -17.62
N ILE A 104 -11.79 5.02 -16.85
CA ILE A 104 -11.25 3.74 -17.34
C ILE A 104 -12.35 2.75 -17.64
N THR A 105 -13.39 2.70 -16.81
CA THR A 105 -14.51 1.77 -17.00
C THR A 105 -15.59 2.29 -17.93
N LEU A 106 -15.43 3.51 -18.48
CA LEU A 106 -16.42 4.19 -19.34
C LEU A 106 -17.81 4.29 -18.66
N ARG A 107 -17.83 4.53 -17.34
CA ARG A 107 -19.04 4.68 -16.53
C ARG A 107 -19.14 6.10 -15.99
N SER A 108 -20.35 6.48 -15.58
CA SER A 108 -20.52 7.72 -14.81
C SER A 108 -20.05 7.53 -13.35
N VAL A 109 -19.78 8.62 -12.66
CA VAL A 109 -19.45 8.57 -11.21
C VAL A 109 -20.67 8.06 -10.43
N GLU A 110 -21.88 8.46 -10.85
CA GLU A 110 -23.14 8.05 -10.24
C GLU A 110 -23.37 6.53 -10.37
N ASP A 111 -22.99 5.93 -11.51
CA ASP A 111 -23.09 4.48 -11.69
C ASP A 111 -22.08 3.76 -10.80
N LEU A 112 -20.87 4.29 -10.65
CA LEU A 112 -19.89 3.72 -9.72
C LEU A 112 -20.37 3.81 -8.27
N ASP A 113 -21.04 4.88 -7.87
CA ASP A 113 -21.61 5.02 -6.52
C ASP A 113 -22.71 4.00 -6.26
N LYS A 114 -23.61 3.80 -7.22
CA LYS A 114 -24.62 2.74 -7.15
C LYS A 114 -24.00 1.36 -7.03
N PHE A 115 -22.96 1.11 -7.81
CA PHE A 115 -22.25 -0.16 -7.78
C PHE A 115 -21.52 -0.37 -6.44
N ALA A 116 -20.81 0.63 -5.94
CA ALA A 116 -20.11 0.59 -4.67
C ALA A 116 -21.06 0.42 -3.46
N ALA A 117 -22.32 0.86 -3.55
CA ALA A 117 -23.31 0.66 -2.51
C ALA A 117 -23.71 -0.82 -2.34
N THR A 118 -23.51 -1.65 -3.36
CA THR A 118 -23.88 -3.08 -3.36
C THR A 118 -22.69 -4.01 -3.23
N VAL A 119 -21.45 -3.49 -3.28
CA VAL A 119 -20.20 -4.26 -3.29
C VAL A 119 -19.25 -3.64 -2.25
N PRO A 120 -18.44 -4.45 -1.55
CA PRO A 120 -17.48 -3.94 -0.56
C PRO A 120 -16.55 -2.83 -1.09
N PRO A 121 -16.03 -1.94 -0.21
CA PRO A 121 -15.35 -0.69 -0.59
C PRO A 121 -14.08 -0.80 -1.44
N MET A 122 -13.71 -1.95 -1.90
CA MET A 122 -12.60 -2.18 -2.84
C MET A 122 -13.08 -2.41 -4.30
N ALA A 123 -14.28 -1.97 -4.64
CA ALA A 123 -14.92 -2.29 -5.92
C ALA A 123 -14.44 -1.44 -7.12
N TYR A 124 -13.52 -0.48 -6.96
CA TYR A 124 -12.96 0.31 -8.06
C TYR A 124 -11.53 0.75 -7.80
#